data_aef64d72e958dff5f40f442098cbd537
#
_entry.id   aef64d72e958dff5f40f442098cbd537
#
_cell.length_a   1.000
_cell.length_b   1.000
_cell.length_c   1.000
_cell.angle_alpha   90.00
_cell.angle_beta   90.00
_cell.angle_gamma   90.00
#
_symmetry.space_group_name_H-M   'P 1'
#
loop_
_entity.id
_entity.type
_entity.pdbx_description
1 polymer ?
#
loop_
_entity_poly.entity_id
_entity_poly.type
_entity_poly.pdbx_seq_one_letter_code
_entity_poly.pdbx_strand_id
1 'polypeptide(L)'
;RDRVNMDCNSPEFLTETTEDSLKETEKYLAEHEGSKKVKTILAPRFAPTCSKPLIDGLGKLAAKYHCGVHTHLVESLWEAQEALNLFPGYSSDAEIYERAGLMDHGPSIFAHVIFPTEEDKRILKKHGSFSVHCPDATVNIIAGIMPLQHMEAEGLKIAMGTDIAGGHGIGIYRQVARAVQLSKLKEFYEPQESKTITITQAFYHATKESGSVFGKVGSFEKGYAFNALVIDNMEDPWTKMTAEEKLERFCYIGDDRNIKARYIDGELLEQEF
;
A
#
# COMPACT_ATOMS: atom_id res chain seq x y z
N ARG A 1 2.38 0.47 19.10
CA ARG A 1 3.46 1.37 18.71
C ARG A 1 2.90 2.47 17.83
N ASP A 2 3.24 3.70 18.10
CA ASP A 2 2.68 4.91 17.51
C ASP A 2 3.55 5.55 16.41
N ARG A 3 4.67 4.91 16.03
CA ARG A 3 5.59 5.41 15.01
C ARG A 3 6.24 4.29 14.20
N VAL A 4 6.68 4.63 13.00
CA VAL A 4 7.48 3.75 12.14
C VAL A 4 8.90 3.62 12.67
N ASN A 5 9.63 2.57 12.28
CA ASN A 5 11.02 2.39 12.68
C ASN A 5 11.93 3.30 11.85
N MET A 6 12.75 4.11 12.51
CA MET A 6 13.82 4.89 11.89
C MET A 6 14.87 5.28 12.95
N ASP A 7 16.14 5.11 12.64
CA ASP A 7 17.26 5.35 13.55
C ASP A 7 18.38 6.22 12.97
N CYS A 8 18.21 6.71 11.73
CA CYS A 8 19.17 7.59 11.09
C CYS A 8 18.52 8.52 10.06
N ASN A 9 19.26 9.49 9.57
CA ASN A 9 18.91 10.40 8.48
C ASN A 9 17.51 11.03 8.56
N SER A 10 17.04 11.29 9.77
CA SER A 10 15.74 11.89 10.07
C SER A 10 15.90 12.97 11.13
N PRO A 11 14.94 13.91 11.27
CA PRO A 11 14.96 14.85 12.39
C PRO A 11 15.04 14.13 13.73
N GLU A 12 15.82 14.67 14.67
CA GLU A 12 16.10 14.07 15.98
C GLU A 12 14.82 13.68 16.74
N PHE A 13 13.78 14.51 16.68
CA PHE A 13 12.51 14.24 17.36
C PHE A 13 11.70 13.06 16.76
N LEU A 14 12.06 12.56 15.58
CA LEU A 14 11.48 11.38 14.93
C LEU A 14 12.38 10.15 15.03
N THR A 15 13.67 10.34 15.29
CA THR A 15 14.69 9.29 15.30
C THR A 15 14.71 8.59 16.66
N GLU A 16 14.86 7.28 16.66
CA GLU A 16 15.07 6.44 17.84
C GLU A 16 16.49 5.85 17.79
N THR A 17 16.99 5.32 18.91
CA THR A 17 18.15 4.44 18.85
C THR A 17 17.74 3.09 18.22
N THR A 18 18.66 2.43 17.54
CA THR A 18 18.41 1.06 17.01
C THR A 18 17.88 0.13 18.09
N GLU A 19 18.50 0.17 19.30
CA GLU A 19 18.12 -0.69 20.43
C GLU A 19 16.69 -0.40 20.90
N ASP A 20 16.34 0.85 21.14
CA ASP A 20 15.00 1.23 21.59
C ASP A 20 13.94 0.90 20.53
N SER A 21 14.23 1.19 19.26
CA SER A 21 13.33 0.87 18.16
C SER A 21 13.01 -0.62 18.07
N LEU A 22 14.02 -1.48 18.17
CA LEU A 22 13.84 -2.94 18.17
C LEU A 22 13.10 -3.43 19.40
N LYS A 23 13.48 -2.93 20.59
CA LYS A 23 12.87 -3.31 21.88
C LYS A 23 11.38 -2.96 21.95
N GLU A 24 11.02 -1.73 21.57
CA GLU A 24 9.62 -1.31 21.58
C GLU A 24 8.80 -2.04 20.50
N THR A 25 9.41 -2.32 19.36
CA THR A 25 8.76 -3.12 18.30
C THR A 25 8.50 -4.55 18.80
N GLU A 26 9.50 -5.20 19.40
CA GLU A 26 9.35 -6.56 19.94
C GLU A 26 8.29 -6.63 21.02
N LYS A 27 8.28 -5.67 21.95
CA LYS A 27 7.24 -5.55 22.97
C LYS A 27 5.84 -5.49 22.35
N TYR A 28 5.64 -4.63 21.34
CA TYR A 28 4.37 -4.51 20.65
C TYR A 28 3.95 -5.82 19.95
N LEU A 29 4.89 -6.51 19.30
CA LEU A 29 4.63 -7.80 18.66
C LEU A 29 4.18 -8.86 19.67
N ALA A 30 4.89 -8.94 20.82
CA ALA A 30 4.57 -9.90 21.88
C ALA A 30 3.19 -9.63 22.52
N GLU A 31 2.82 -8.37 22.73
CA GLU A 31 1.52 -7.98 23.30
C GLU A 31 0.34 -8.36 22.39
N HIS A 32 0.56 -8.47 21.07
CA HIS A 32 -0.49 -8.77 20.09
C HIS A 32 -0.38 -10.17 19.48
N GLU A 33 0.55 -10.98 19.96
CA GLU A 33 0.74 -12.35 19.48
C GLU A 33 -0.53 -13.19 19.68
N GLY A 34 -0.95 -13.88 18.62
CA GLY A 34 -2.17 -14.70 18.64
C GLY A 34 -3.49 -13.92 18.64
N SER A 35 -3.47 -12.59 18.53
CA SER A 35 -4.69 -11.78 18.43
C SER A 35 -5.51 -12.15 17.19
N LYS A 36 -6.81 -12.38 17.38
CA LYS A 36 -7.76 -12.63 16.28
C LYS A 36 -8.23 -11.34 15.60
N LYS A 37 -8.14 -10.21 16.32
CA LYS A 37 -8.66 -8.90 15.85
C LYS A 37 -7.60 -8.01 15.23
N VAL A 38 -6.33 -8.17 15.66
CA VAL A 38 -5.21 -7.32 15.22
C VAL A 38 -4.12 -8.22 14.64
N LYS A 39 -3.70 -7.92 13.42
CA LYS A 39 -2.51 -8.51 12.80
C LYS A 39 -1.42 -7.46 12.81
N THR A 40 -0.28 -7.82 13.37
CA THR A 40 0.89 -6.94 13.44
C THR A 40 1.73 -7.04 12.18
N ILE A 41 2.34 -5.94 11.79
CA ILE A 41 3.27 -5.86 10.67
C ILE A 41 4.43 -4.94 11.05
N LEU A 42 5.64 -5.25 10.61
CA LEU A 42 6.81 -4.41 10.80
C LEU A 42 6.76 -3.21 9.86
N ALA A 43 7.18 -2.05 10.35
CA ALA A 43 7.10 -0.81 9.60
C ALA A 43 8.41 -0.01 9.65
N PRO A 44 9.54 -0.52 9.08
CA PRO A 44 10.64 0.36 8.75
C PRO A 44 10.13 1.45 7.81
N ARG A 45 10.51 2.71 8.05
CA ARG A 45 9.99 3.79 7.21
C ARG A 45 10.42 3.59 5.75
N PHE A 46 11.72 3.53 5.49
CA PHE A 46 12.35 3.17 4.21
C PHE A 46 13.87 3.05 4.41
N ALA A 47 14.58 2.44 3.47
CA ALA A 47 16.01 2.16 3.61
C ALA A 47 16.86 3.39 3.98
N PRO A 48 16.67 4.60 3.40
CA PRO A 48 17.48 5.77 3.75
C PRO A 48 17.39 6.23 5.21
N THR A 49 16.36 5.87 5.95
CA THR A 49 16.21 6.27 7.38
C THR A 49 16.36 5.11 8.35
N CYS A 50 16.78 3.95 7.87
CA CYS A 50 16.96 2.75 8.68
C CYS A 50 18.38 2.23 8.50
N SER A 51 19.16 2.21 9.58
CA SER A 51 20.50 1.63 9.54
C SER A 51 20.46 0.13 9.23
N LYS A 52 21.55 -0.40 8.69
CA LYS A 52 21.66 -1.84 8.46
C LYS A 52 21.42 -2.67 9.74
N PRO A 53 21.94 -2.30 10.94
CA PRO A 53 21.59 -3.01 12.17
C PRO A 53 20.09 -3.00 12.49
N LEU A 54 19.38 -1.92 12.23
CA LEU A 54 17.92 -1.84 12.42
C LEU A 54 17.20 -2.78 11.45
N ILE A 55 17.52 -2.71 10.16
CA ILE A 55 16.93 -3.58 9.12
C ILE A 55 17.17 -5.06 9.43
N ASP A 56 18.41 -5.44 9.77
CA ASP A 56 18.75 -6.83 10.16
C ASP A 56 18.03 -7.28 11.44
N GLY A 57 17.88 -6.37 12.42
CA GLY A 57 17.14 -6.62 13.66
C GLY A 57 15.65 -6.85 13.40
N LEU A 58 15.03 -6.03 12.55
CA LEU A 58 13.63 -6.21 12.14
C LEU A 58 13.42 -7.53 11.40
N GLY A 59 14.37 -7.95 10.55
CA GLY A 59 14.32 -9.28 9.91
C GLY A 59 14.29 -10.44 10.90
N LYS A 60 15.08 -10.34 12.00
CA LYS A 60 15.03 -11.34 13.09
C LYS A 60 13.68 -11.33 13.81
N LEU A 61 13.08 -10.17 14.01
CA LEU A 61 11.74 -10.06 14.59
C LEU A 61 10.68 -10.62 13.64
N ALA A 62 10.78 -10.38 12.33
CA ALA A 62 9.89 -10.98 11.32
C ALA A 62 9.91 -12.51 11.41
N ALA A 63 11.10 -13.11 11.50
CA ALA A 63 11.27 -14.56 11.64
C ALA A 63 10.70 -15.09 12.96
N LYS A 64 10.94 -14.38 14.08
CA LYS A 64 10.49 -14.78 15.41
C LYS A 64 8.97 -14.76 15.56
N TYR A 65 8.31 -13.71 15.04
CA TYR A 65 6.87 -13.47 15.22
C TYR A 65 6.03 -13.82 14.00
N HIS A 66 6.64 -14.36 12.94
CA HIS A 66 5.99 -14.70 11.67
C HIS A 66 5.13 -13.57 11.14
N CYS A 67 5.65 -12.36 11.11
CA CYS A 67 4.97 -11.16 10.64
C CYS A 67 5.59 -10.61 9.35
N GLY A 68 4.79 -9.87 8.60
CA GLY A 68 5.21 -9.25 7.36
C GLY A 68 5.84 -7.88 7.55
N VAL A 69 6.08 -7.20 6.44
CA VAL A 69 6.66 -5.85 6.38
C VAL A 69 5.78 -4.90 5.58
N HIS A 70 5.69 -3.67 6.02
CA HIS A 70 5.12 -2.54 5.29
C HIS A 70 6.12 -1.39 5.29
N THR A 71 6.54 -0.94 4.11
CA THR A 71 7.55 0.11 3.96
C THR A 71 7.37 0.87 2.63
N HIS A 72 8.14 1.95 2.43
CA HIS A 72 8.24 2.64 1.14
C HIS A 72 9.32 1.98 0.29
N LEU A 73 9.18 2.06 -1.01
CA LEU A 73 10.14 1.50 -1.97
C LEU A 73 10.17 2.35 -3.23
N VAL A 74 11.34 2.84 -3.59
CA VAL A 74 11.63 3.57 -4.84
C VAL A 74 10.57 4.60 -5.21
N GLU A 75 10.13 5.40 -4.23
CA GLU A 75 9.17 6.48 -4.41
C GLU A 75 9.74 7.61 -5.26
N SER A 76 11.06 7.84 -5.16
CA SER A 76 11.77 8.85 -5.92
C SER A 76 13.12 8.33 -6.44
N LEU A 77 13.64 8.95 -7.50
CA LEU A 77 14.98 8.64 -8.00
C LEU A 77 16.07 8.92 -6.96
N TRP A 78 15.86 9.94 -6.10
CA TRP A 78 16.77 10.22 -4.97
C TRP A 78 16.77 9.06 -3.98
N GLU A 79 15.62 8.56 -3.59
CA GLU A 79 15.49 7.45 -2.65
C GLU A 79 16.22 6.20 -3.17
N ALA A 80 15.95 5.82 -4.43
CA ALA A 80 16.58 4.66 -5.05
C ALA A 80 18.13 4.77 -5.04
N GLN A 81 18.65 5.95 -5.32
CA GLN A 81 20.10 6.18 -5.30
C GLN A 81 20.66 6.19 -3.87
N GLU A 82 19.97 6.86 -2.95
CA GLU A 82 20.43 6.98 -1.56
C GLU A 82 20.39 5.64 -0.82
N ALA A 83 19.39 4.82 -1.05
CA ALA A 83 19.32 3.46 -0.52
C ALA A 83 20.59 2.67 -0.89
N LEU A 84 21.01 2.69 -2.16
CA LEU A 84 22.21 1.98 -2.59
C LEU A 84 23.52 2.60 -2.09
N ASN A 85 23.56 3.93 -1.87
CA ASN A 85 24.71 4.60 -1.25
C ASN A 85 24.91 4.13 0.21
N LEU A 86 23.82 3.98 0.95
CA LEU A 86 23.84 3.57 2.37
C LEU A 86 23.98 2.06 2.55
N PHE A 87 23.61 1.28 1.55
CA PHE A 87 23.72 -0.18 1.53
C PHE A 87 24.65 -0.65 0.40
N PRO A 88 25.98 -0.39 0.51
CA PRO A 88 26.92 -0.77 -0.54
C PRO A 88 26.96 -2.31 -0.73
N GLY A 89 26.97 -2.75 -1.99
CA GLY A 89 26.96 -4.16 -2.34
C GLY A 89 25.57 -4.79 -2.52
N TYR A 90 24.52 -3.95 -2.46
CA TYR A 90 23.17 -4.31 -2.91
C TYR A 90 22.95 -3.78 -4.34
N SER A 91 22.14 -4.48 -5.11
CA SER A 91 21.87 -4.15 -6.52
C SER A 91 20.56 -3.39 -6.72
N SER A 92 19.66 -3.43 -5.72
CA SER A 92 18.37 -2.73 -5.74
C SER A 92 17.88 -2.45 -4.33
N ASP A 93 16.89 -1.56 -4.22
CA ASP A 93 16.29 -1.20 -2.92
C ASP A 93 15.53 -2.39 -2.32
N ALA A 94 14.78 -3.15 -3.14
CA ALA A 94 14.06 -4.33 -2.67
C ALA A 94 15.01 -5.43 -2.12
N GLU A 95 16.22 -5.53 -2.65
CA GLU A 95 17.20 -6.51 -2.19
C GLU A 95 17.63 -6.27 -0.73
N ILE A 96 17.56 -5.03 -0.24
CA ILE A 96 17.87 -4.68 1.15
C ILE A 96 16.92 -5.42 2.09
N TYR A 97 15.63 -5.38 1.80
CA TYR A 97 14.59 -6.05 2.59
C TYR A 97 14.60 -7.57 2.39
N GLU A 98 14.88 -8.05 1.17
CA GLU A 98 15.00 -9.47 0.87
C GLU A 98 16.13 -10.12 1.69
N ARG A 99 17.35 -9.56 1.61
CA ARG A 99 18.50 -10.10 2.34
C ARG A 99 18.37 -10.04 3.86
N ALA A 100 17.57 -9.12 4.38
CA ALA A 100 17.25 -9.06 5.80
C ALA A 100 16.19 -10.10 6.21
N GLY A 101 15.58 -10.84 5.28
CA GLY A 101 14.53 -11.82 5.55
C GLY A 101 13.16 -11.19 5.88
N LEU A 102 12.97 -9.91 5.61
CA LEU A 102 11.72 -9.19 5.91
C LEU A 102 10.55 -9.61 5.02
N MET A 103 10.81 -10.26 3.89
CA MET A 103 9.79 -10.64 2.90
C MET A 103 9.36 -12.11 3.01
N ASP A 104 9.89 -12.88 3.97
CA ASP A 104 9.75 -14.36 4.01
C ASP A 104 8.68 -14.86 4.98
N HIS A 105 8.20 -14.03 5.92
CA HIS A 105 7.44 -14.51 7.09
C HIS A 105 6.00 -14.00 7.17
N GLY A 106 5.56 -13.21 6.19
CA GLY A 106 4.22 -12.64 6.12
C GLY A 106 4.03 -11.81 4.86
N PRO A 107 2.93 -11.06 4.74
CA PRO A 107 2.74 -10.19 3.59
C PRO A 107 3.82 -9.11 3.55
N SER A 108 4.39 -8.88 2.37
CA SER A 108 5.31 -7.79 2.10
C SER A 108 4.60 -6.73 1.25
N ILE A 109 4.52 -5.52 1.78
CA ILE A 109 3.73 -4.41 1.25
C ILE A 109 4.64 -3.22 1.05
N PHE A 110 4.80 -2.79 -0.19
CA PHE A 110 5.70 -1.70 -0.57
C PHE A 110 4.91 -0.52 -1.13
N ALA A 111 4.92 0.61 -0.42
CA ALA A 111 4.28 1.82 -0.88
C ALA A 111 5.05 2.45 -2.04
N HIS A 112 4.31 3.07 -2.94
CA HIS A 112 4.70 3.83 -4.13
C HIS A 112 5.21 2.97 -5.29
N VAL A 113 6.40 2.41 -5.23
CA VAL A 113 7.05 1.61 -6.30
C VAL A 113 6.97 2.33 -7.66
N ILE A 114 7.43 3.59 -7.71
CA ILE A 114 7.30 4.45 -8.90
C ILE A 114 8.44 4.22 -9.88
N PHE A 115 9.66 3.99 -9.38
CA PHE A 115 10.87 3.83 -10.17
C PHE A 115 11.55 2.46 -9.98
N PRO A 116 10.80 1.33 -10.06
CA PRO A 116 11.40 0.02 -9.82
C PRO A 116 12.39 -0.36 -10.93
N THR A 117 13.54 -0.88 -10.54
CA THR A 117 14.46 -1.56 -11.44
C THR A 117 13.92 -2.95 -11.83
N GLU A 118 14.50 -3.58 -12.83
CA GLU A 118 14.15 -4.97 -13.18
C GLU A 118 14.41 -5.94 -12.01
N GLU A 119 15.45 -5.66 -11.21
CA GLU A 119 15.77 -6.47 -10.04
C GLU A 119 14.74 -6.28 -8.92
N ASP A 120 14.29 -5.04 -8.67
CA ASP A 120 13.17 -4.78 -7.72
C ASP A 120 11.93 -5.57 -8.14
N LYS A 121 11.53 -5.48 -9.41
CA LYS A 121 10.36 -6.20 -9.95
C LYS A 121 10.51 -7.71 -9.80
N ARG A 122 11.70 -8.26 -10.10
CA ARG A 122 12.00 -9.68 -9.94
C ARG A 122 11.82 -10.13 -8.48
N ILE A 123 12.35 -9.37 -7.54
CA ILE A 123 12.26 -9.66 -6.11
C ILE A 123 10.81 -9.56 -5.63
N LEU A 124 10.10 -8.47 -5.94
CA LEU A 124 8.70 -8.29 -5.58
C LEU A 124 7.83 -9.43 -6.09
N LYS A 125 8.03 -9.84 -7.34
CA LYS A 125 7.29 -10.96 -7.94
C LYS A 125 7.62 -12.30 -7.27
N LYS A 126 8.90 -12.57 -6.98
CA LYS A 126 9.36 -13.80 -6.29
C LYS A 126 8.64 -13.99 -4.95
N HIS A 127 8.50 -12.93 -4.16
CA HIS A 127 7.85 -12.97 -2.85
C HIS A 127 6.33 -12.74 -2.90
N GLY A 128 5.77 -12.48 -4.07
CA GLY A 128 4.35 -12.15 -4.21
C GLY A 128 3.95 -10.89 -3.44
N SER A 129 4.88 -9.93 -3.38
CA SER A 129 4.73 -8.66 -2.67
C SER A 129 3.70 -7.76 -3.32
N PHE A 130 3.09 -6.89 -2.51
CA PHE A 130 2.15 -5.89 -2.98
C PHE A 130 2.86 -4.57 -3.24
N SER A 131 2.71 -4.05 -4.46
CA SER A 131 3.12 -2.70 -4.85
C SER A 131 1.92 -1.77 -4.69
N VAL A 132 1.98 -0.82 -3.75
CA VAL A 132 0.82 0.00 -3.38
C VAL A 132 0.85 1.32 -4.11
N HIS A 133 -0.10 1.53 -5.01
CA HIS A 133 -0.29 2.81 -5.67
C HIS A 133 -0.96 3.82 -4.74
N CYS A 134 -0.31 4.97 -4.51
CA CYS A 134 -0.77 6.06 -3.64
C CYS A 134 -0.97 7.35 -4.47
N PRO A 135 -2.01 7.42 -5.33
CA PRO A 135 -2.09 8.44 -6.37
C PRO A 135 -2.21 9.89 -5.89
N ASP A 136 -2.89 10.16 -4.76
CA ASP A 136 -2.95 11.52 -4.22
C ASP A 136 -1.62 11.99 -3.65
N ALA A 137 -0.91 11.13 -2.92
CA ALA A 137 0.40 11.44 -2.35
C ALA A 137 1.41 11.75 -3.46
N THR A 138 1.49 10.87 -4.45
CA THR A 138 2.34 11.04 -5.65
C THR A 138 2.20 12.43 -6.29
N VAL A 139 0.96 12.94 -6.41
CA VAL A 139 0.72 14.28 -6.97
C VAL A 139 1.17 15.38 -6.01
N ASN A 140 0.85 15.24 -4.73
CA ASN A 140 1.15 16.27 -3.73
C ASN A 140 2.65 16.51 -3.52
N ILE A 141 3.46 15.44 -3.58
CA ILE A 141 4.90 15.51 -3.34
C ILE A 141 5.75 15.51 -4.62
N ILE A 142 5.10 15.48 -5.80
CA ILE A 142 5.79 15.48 -7.11
C ILE A 142 6.71 14.24 -7.27
N ALA A 143 6.27 13.08 -6.79
CA ALA A 143 7.09 11.86 -6.82
C ALA A 143 7.17 11.21 -8.21
N GLY A 144 6.11 11.29 -9.00
CA GLY A 144 6.01 10.63 -10.30
C GLY A 144 4.72 9.82 -10.43
N ILE A 145 4.58 9.03 -11.48
CA ILE A 145 3.39 8.19 -11.70
C ILE A 145 3.82 6.72 -11.80
N MET A 146 3.33 5.90 -10.88
CA MET A 146 3.57 4.45 -10.89
C MET A 146 3.25 3.84 -12.26
N PRO A 147 4.12 2.99 -12.84
CA PRO A 147 3.87 2.30 -14.11
C PRO A 147 2.94 1.09 -13.92
N LEU A 148 1.75 1.34 -13.34
CA LEU A 148 0.82 0.33 -12.81
C LEU A 148 0.52 -0.77 -13.83
N GLN A 149 0.08 -0.41 -15.04
CA GLN A 149 -0.31 -1.40 -16.05
C GLN A 149 0.87 -2.24 -16.54
N HIS A 150 2.05 -1.64 -16.64
CA HIS A 150 3.26 -2.36 -17.03
C HIS A 150 3.61 -3.40 -15.96
N MET A 151 3.59 -3.00 -14.69
CA MET A 151 3.83 -3.89 -13.55
C MET A 151 2.80 -5.01 -13.46
N GLU A 152 1.51 -4.69 -13.66
CA GLU A 152 0.42 -5.69 -13.68
C GLU A 152 0.62 -6.70 -14.82
N ALA A 153 0.98 -6.23 -16.03
CA ALA A 153 1.25 -7.10 -17.18
C ALA A 153 2.45 -8.02 -16.94
N GLU A 154 3.42 -7.61 -16.15
CA GLU A 154 4.55 -8.43 -15.70
C GLU A 154 4.19 -9.39 -14.55
N GLY A 155 2.96 -9.31 -14.02
CA GLY A 155 2.43 -10.19 -12.99
C GLY A 155 2.81 -9.79 -11.56
N LEU A 156 3.10 -8.51 -11.30
CA LEU A 156 3.21 -7.96 -9.96
C LEU A 156 1.81 -7.71 -9.38
N LYS A 157 1.67 -7.86 -8.09
CA LYS A 157 0.43 -7.52 -7.38
C LYS A 157 0.36 -6.04 -7.11
N ILE A 158 -0.75 -5.43 -7.50
CA ILE A 158 -0.98 -4.00 -7.32
C ILE A 158 -2.06 -3.81 -6.25
N ALA A 159 -1.73 -3.07 -5.22
CA ALA A 159 -2.72 -2.62 -4.23
C ALA A 159 -2.89 -1.10 -4.33
N MET A 160 -3.86 -0.55 -3.59
CA MET A 160 -4.12 0.88 -3.56
C MET A 160 -4.11 1.40 -2.12
N GLY A 161 -3.45 2.53 -1.91
CA GLY A 161 -3.32 3.18 -0.62
C GLY A 161 -3.65 4.68 -0.68
N THR A 162 -3.97 5.26 0.47
CA THR A 162 -4.23 6.70 0.60
C THR A 162 -2.97 7.49 0.92
N ASP A 163 -2.03 6.86 1.61
CA ASP A 163 -0.85 7.54 2.16
C ASP A 163 -1.24 8.87 2.84
N ILE A 164 -2.21 8.79 3.77
CA ILE A 164 -2.76 9.98 4.43
C ILE A 164 -1.65 10.80 5.12
N ALA A 165 -1.67 12.08 4.90
CA ALA A 165 -0.72 13.15 5.17
C ALA A 165 0.27 13.42 4.02
N GLY A 166 0.76 12.43 3.26
CA GLY A 166 1.26 12.63 1.90
C GLY A 166 0.08 12.85 0.94
N GLY A 167 -0.86 11.92 0.93
CA GLY A 167 -2.20 12.12 0.34
C GLY A 167 -3.09 13.00 1.24
N HIS A 168 -4.11 13.61 0.65
CA HIS A 168 -5.00 14.57 1.34
C HIS A 168 -6.38 14.01 1.71
N GLY A 169 -6.65 12.74 1.44
CA GLY A 169 -7.94 12.11 1.71
C GLY A 169 -7.82 10.66 2.17
N ILE A 170 -8.61 10.27 3.19
CA ILE A 170 -8.63 8.90 3.72
C ILE A 170 -9.55 7.95 2.94
N GLY A 171 -10.44 8.49 2.08
CA GLY A 171 -11.38 7.69 1.30
C GLY A 171 -10.71 6.97 0.14
N ILE A 172 -10.56 5.64 0.22
CA ILE A 172 -9.94 4.85 -0.84
C ILE A 172 -10.69 4.95 -2.19
N TYR A 173 -12.00 5.19 -2.19
CA TYR A 173 -12.78 5.41 -3.41
C TYR A 173 -12.31 6.63 -4.22
N ARG A 174 -11.75 7.65 -3.55
CA ARG A 174 -11.13 8.81 -4.22
C ARG A 174 -9.82 8.42 -4.92
N GLN A 175 -9.07 7.52 -4.32
CA GLN A 175 -7.83 6.99 -4.93
C GLN A 175 -8.14 6.21 -6.22
N VAL A 176 -9.27 5.51 -6.28
CA VAL A 176 -9.76 4.85 -7.51
C VAL A 176 -9.90 5.85 -8.65
N ALA A 177 -10.61 6.96 -8.44
CA ALA A 177 -10.76 8.00 -9.46
C ALA A 177 -9.41 8.66 -9.82
N ARG A 178 -8.58 8.95 -8.82
CA ARG A 178 -7.27 9.56 -9.03
C ARG A 178 -6.32 8.66 -9.82
N ALA A 179 -6.33 7.36 -9.56
CA ALA A 179 -5.54 6.39 -10.32
C ALA A 179 -5.91 6.38 -11.81
N VAL A 180 -7.21 6.42 -12.12
CA VAL A 180 -7.68 6.55 -13.51
C VAL A 180 -7.21 7.86 -14.15
N GLN A 181 -7.31 8.98 -13.42
CA GLN A 181 -6.86 10.29 -13.94
C GLN A 181 -5.35 10.31 -14.22
N LEU A 182 -4.53 9.77 -13.29
CA LEU A 182 -3.08 9.70 -13.48
C LEU A 182 -2.68 8.75 -14.61
N SER A 183 -3.38 7.63 -14.78
CA SER A 183 -3.11 6.72 -15.90
C SER A 183 -3.39 7.37 -17.26
N LYS A 184 -4.41 8.25 -17.36
CA LYS A 184 -4.68 9.06 -18.56
C LYS A 184 -3.55 10.06 -18.84
N LEU A 185 -3.03 10.71 -17.81
CA LEU A 185 -1.87 11.61 -17.96
C LEU A 185 -0.63 10.84 -18.40
N LYS A 186 -0.37 9.68 -17.79
CA LYS A 186 0.76 8.85 -18.15
C LYS A 186 0.66 8.36 -19.60
N GLU A 187 -0.50 7.89 -20.04
CA GLU A 187 -0.73 7.51 -21.45
C GLU A 187 -0.54 8.70 -22.40
N PHE A 188 -0.96 9.90 -21.99
CA PHE A 188 -0.79 11.10 -22.83
C PHE A 188 0.70 11.44 -23.05
N TYR A 189 1.53 11.33 -22.02
CA TYR A 189 2.97 11.64 -22.10
C TYR A 189 3.81 10.47 -22.60
N GLU A 190 3.38 9.24 -22.35
CA GLU A 190 4.10 8.00 -22.66
C GLU A 190 3.20 7.00 -23.43
N PRO A 191 2.65 7.37 -24.62
CA PRO A 191 1.59 6.60 -25.27
C PRO A 191 2.02 5.21 -25.77
N GLN A 192 3.31 4.98 -25.91
CA GLN A 192 3.86 3.68 -26.31
C GLN A 192 4.09 2.72 -25.11
N GLU A 193 4.20 3.28 -23.91
CA GLU A 193 4.60 2.54 -22.71
C GLU A 193 3.46 2.40 -21.69
N SER A 194 2.43 3.22 -21.82
CA SER A 194 1.35 3.28 -20.83
C SER A 194 -0.03 3.31 -21.47
N LYS A 195 -0.99 2.71 -20.79
CA LYS A 195 -2.41 2.74 -21.17
C LYS A 195 -3.26 3.19 -19.98
N THR A 196 -4.41 3.79 -20.28
CA THR A 196 -5.38 4.17 -19.26
C THR A 196 -6.02 2.94 -18.64
N ILE A 197 -6.11 2.91 -17.31
CA ILE A 197 -6.88 1.89 -16.58
C ILE A 197 -8.36 2.30 -16.52
N THR A 198 -9.23 1.30 -16.49
CA THR A 198 -10.66 1.52 -16.27
C THR A 198 -10.98 1.74 -14.80
N ILE A 199 -12.17 2.29 -14.52
CA ILE A 199 -12.66 2.44 -13.14
C ILE A 199 -12.78 1.08 -12.43
N THR A 200 -13.18 0.03 -13.14
CA THR A 200 -13.33 -1.32 -12.62
C THR A 200 -11.98 -1.97 -12.31
N GLN A 201 -10.95 -1.75 -13.11
CA GLN A 201 -9.58 -2.18 -12.80
C GLN A 201 -9.05 -1.48 -11.54
N ALA A 202 -9.17 -0.14 -11.47
CA ALA A 202 -8.76 0.60 -10.28
C ALA A 202 -9.53 0.16 -9.02
N PHE A 203 -10.83 -0.12 -9.15
CA PHE A 203 -11.64 -0.63 -8.04
C PHE A 203 -11.24 -2.05 -7.62
N TYR A 204 -10.88 -2.92 -8.57
CA TYR A 204 -10.34 -4.25 -8.28
C TYR A 204 -9.06 -4.16 -7.43
N HIS A 205 -8.12 -3.29 -7.80
CA HIS A 205 -6.91 -3.04 -7.03
C HIS A 205 -7.19 -2.48 -5.64
N ALA A 206 -8.21 -1.62 -5.51
CA ALA A 206 -8.61 -1.03 -4.23
C ALA A 206 -9.39 -1.98 -3.31
N THR A 207 -9.91 -3.10 -3.83
CA THR A 207 -10.79 -4.01 -3.08
C THR A 207 -10.25 -5.43 -3.04
N LYS A 208 -10.47 -6.24 -4.08
CA LYS A 208 -10.16 -7.67 -4.07
C LYS A 208 -8.66 -7.92 -4.01
N GLU A 209 -7.85 -7.19 -4.75
CA GLU A 209 -6.40 -7.41 -4.74
C GLU A 209 -5.78 -6.91 -3.43
N SER A 210 -6.06 -5.66 -3.02
CA SER A 210 -5.64 -5.16 -1.70
C SER A 210 -6.15 -6.03 -0.56
N GLY A 211 -7.40 -6.47 -0.61
CA GLY A 211 -8.01 -7.33 0.40
C GLY A 211 -7.30 -8.67 0.54
N SER A 212 -6.66 -9.17 -0.51
CA SER A 212 -5.95 -10.45 -0.50
C SER A 212 -4.76 -10.51 0.47
N VAL A 213 -4.26 -9.36 0.95
CA VAL A 213 -3.31 -9.25 2.08
C VAL A 213 -3.88 -9.92 3.33
N PHE A 214 -5.20 -9.82 3.52
CA PHE A 214 -5.91 -10.38 4.67
C PHE A 214 -6.54 -11.75 4.38
N GLY A 215 -6.38 -12.28 3.19
CA GLY A 215 -6.98 -13.53 2.72
C GLY A 215 -8.18 -13.30 1.80
N LYS A 216 -9.29 -13.99 2.03
CA LYS A 216 -10.49 -13.85 1.21
C LYS A 216 -11.34 -12.64 1.64
N VAL A 217 -10.86 -11.44 1.32
CA VAL A 217 -11.46 -10.15 1.63
C VAL A 217 -11.57 -9.30 0.35
N GLY A 218 -12.53 -8.39 0.29
CA GLY A 218 -12.68 -7.43 -0.81
C GLY A 218 -13.43 -7.94 -2.04
N SER A 219 -14.20 -9.04 -1.90
CA SER A 219 -15.06 -9.58 -2.95
C SER A 219 -16.34 -10.15 -2.35
N PHE A 220 -17.42 -10.23 -3.16
CA PHE A 220 -18.67 -10.91 -2.83
C PHE A 220 -18.72 -12.37 -3.34
N GLU A 221 -17.60 -12.93 -3.77
CA GLU A 221 -17.53 -14.33 -4.19
C GLU A 221 -17.76 -15.29 -3.02
N LYS A 222 -18.27 -16.47 -3.31
CA LYS A 222 -18.50 -17.49 -2.28
C LYS A 222 -17.22 -17.81 -1.50
N GLY A 223 -17.32 -17.70 -0.17
CA GLY A 223 -16.22 -17.98 0.76
C GLY A 223 -15.34 -16.76 1.09
N TYR A 224 -15.68 -15.57 0.59
CA TYR A 224 -15.09 -14.32 1.04
C TYR A 224 -15.82 -13.81 2.29
N ALA A 225 -15.08 -13.09 3.15
CA ALA A 225 -15.66 -12.32 4.24
C ALA A 225 -16.60 -11.24 3.69
N PHE A 226 -17.77 -11.10 4.30
CA PHE A 226 -18.74 -10.10 3.86
C PHE A 226 -18.37 -8.74 4.43
N ASN A 227 -17.51 -8.04 3.70
CA ASN A 227 -17.15 -6.65 3.96
C ASN A 227 -17.79 -5.78 2.88
N ALA A 228 -18.68 -4.88 3.28
CA ALA A 228 -19.50 -4.15 2.32
C ALA A 228 -19.79 -2.72 2.77
N LEU A 229 -19.90 -1.83 1.79
CA LEU A 229 -20.48 -0.50 1.97
C LEU A 229 -21.83 -0.44 1.26
N VAL A 230 -22.84 0.08 1.94
CA VAL A 230 -24.11 0.47 1.30
C VAL A 230 -23.98 1.94 0.94
N ILE A 231 -23.96 2.20 -0.36
CA ILE A 231 -23.85 3.56 -0.89
C ILE A 231 -25.26 4.06 -1.23
N ASP A 232 -25.53 5.32 -0.92
CA ASP A 232 -26.76 6.00 -1.35
C ASP A 232 -26.92 5.90 -2.86
N ASN A 233 -28.18 5.92 -3.30
CA ASN A 233 -28.48 5.86 -4.71
C ASN A 233 -27.83 7.06 -5.45
N MET A 234 -26.78 6.73 -6.22
CA MET A 234 -26.05 7.72 -7.03
C MET A 234 -26.73 7.92 -8.39
N GLU A 235 -28.03 7.60 -8.51
CA GLU A 235 -28.76 7.73 -9.76
C GLU A 235 -28.90 9.20 -10.21
N ASP A 236 -28.78 9.36 -11.50
CA ASP A 236 -29.18 10.60 -12.17
C ASP A 236 -30.69 10.52 -12.43
N PRO A 237 -31.48 11.55 -12.05
CA PRO A 237 -32.92 11.54 -12.29
C PRO A 237 -33.30 11.51 -13.78
N TRP A 238 -32.34 11.81 -14.65
CA TRP A 238 -32.59 11.92 -16.11
C TRP A 238 -32.04 10.71 -16.88
N THR A 239 -31.18 9.88 -16.28
CA THR A 239 -30.48 8.80 -16.98
C THR A 239 -30.47 7.52 -16.14
N LYS A 240 -30.90 6.40 -16.74
CA LYS A 240 -30.76 5.09 -16.12
C LYS A 240 -29.29 4.66 -16.18
N MET A 241 -28.63 4.58 -15.03
CA MET A 241 -27.22 4.24 -14.91
C MET A 241 -27.00 2.74 -14.68
N THR A 242 -25.95 2.21 -15.30
CA THR A 242 -25.40 0.88 -15.00
C THR A 242 -24.73 0.87 -13.62
N ALA A 243 -24.40 -0.32 -13.10
CA ALA A 243 -23.65 -0.44 -11.84
C ALA A 243 -22.25 0.17 -11.93
N GLU A 244 -21.59 0.05 -13.09
CA GLU A 244 -20.27 0.64 -13.34
C GLU A 244 -20.35 2.17 -13.35
N GLU A 245 -21.33 2.76 -14.02
CA GLU A 245 -21.54 4.22 -14.04
C GLU A 245 -21.87 4.78 -12.64
N LYS A 246 -22.62 4.02 -11.82
CA LYS A 246 -22.88 4.39 -10.41
C LYS A 246 -21.60 4.34 -9.59
N LEU A 247 -20.76 3.31 -9.77
CA LEU A 247 -19.46 3.20 -9.12
C LEU A 247 -18.55 4.37 -9.52
N GLU A 248 -18.43 4.64 -10.82
CA GLU A 248 -17.64 5.76 -11.33
C GLU A 248 -18.10 7.07 -10.73
N ARG A 249 -19.43 7.34 -10.77
CA ARG A 249 -20.02 8.53 -10.18
C ARG A 249 -19.68 8.68 -8.70
N PHE A 250 -19.80 7.59 -7.91
CA PHE A 250 -19.44 7.62 -6.49
C PHE A 250 -17.94 7.93 -6.30
N CYS A 251 -17.06 7.31 -7.05
CA CYS A 251 -15.62 7.53 -6.94
C CYS A 251 -15.21 8.98 -7.29
N TYR A 252 -15.89 9.63 -8.25
CA TYR A 252 -15.56 10.99 -8.68
C TYR A 252 -16.21 12.10 -7.84
N ILE A 253 -17.46 11.94 -7.43
CA ILE A 253 -18.23 13.01 -6.78
C ILE A 253 -18.87 12.61 -5.45
N GLY A 254 -18.81 11.31 -5.05
CA GLY A 254 -19.32 10.85 -3.79
C GLY A 254 -18.42 11.24 -2.61
N ASP A 255 -18.99 11.17 -1.41
CA ASP A 255 -18.26 11.33 -0.15
C ASP A 255 -18.85 10.43 0.94
N ASP A 256 -18.36 10.56 2.18
CA ASP A 256 -18.77 9.76 3.32
C ASP A 256 -20.27 9.88 3.66
N ARG A 257 -20.93 11.00 3.33
CA ARG A 257 -22.37 11.20 3.50
C ARG A 257 -23.21 10.27 2.61
N ASN A 258 -22.63 9.78 1.53
CA ASN A 258 -23.27 8.80 0.66
C ASN A 258 -23.18 7.36 1.21
N ILE A 259 -22.35 7.10 2.23
CA ILE A 259 -22.20 5.78 2.83
C ILE A 259 -23.27 5.62 3.93
N LYS A 260 -24.27 4.79 3.66
CA LYS A 260 -25.42 4.59 4.57
C LYS A 260 -25.21 3.46 5.57
N ALA A 261 -24.39 2.47 5.22
CA ALA A 261 -24.05 1.38 6.14
C ALA A 261 -22.67 0.79 5.80
N ARG A 262 -22.02 0.23 6.79
CA ARG A 262 -20.74 -0.49 6.69
C ARG A 262 -20.88 -1.84 7.35
N TYR A 263 -20.43 -2.89 6.66
CA TYR A 263 -20.39 -4.26 7.18
C TYR A 263 -18.95 -4.75 7.22
N ILE A 264 -18.56 -5.37 8.32
CA ILE A 264 -17.29 -6.10 8.47
C ILE A 264 -17.60 -7.49 9.00
N ASP A 265 -17.12 -8.51 8.29
CA ASP A 265 -17.38 -9.93 8.59
C ASP A 265 -18.88 -10.26 8.76
N GLY A 266 -19.73 -9.54 8.01
CA GLY A 266 -21.18 -9.68 8.07
C GLY A 266 -21.87 -8.89 9.19
N GLU A 267 -21.13 -8.27 10.08
CA GLU A 267 -21.67 -7.45 11.16
C GLU A 267 -21.81 -5.98 10.72
N LEU A 268 -22.98 -5.40 10.96
CA LEU A 268 -23.22 -3.98 10.74
C LEU A 268 -22.44 -3.18 11.77
N LEU A 269 -21.58 -2.29 11.30
CA LEU A 269 -20.94 -1.31 12.19
C LEU A 269 -21.92 -0.19 12.53
N GLU A 270 -22.21 -0.01 13.81
CA GLU A 270 -22.94 1.14 14.28
C GLU A 270 -22.11 2.40 14.06
N GLN A 271 -22.74 3.44 13.52
CA GLN A 271 -22.10 4.75 13.41
C GLN A 271 -22.37 5.50 14.72
N GLU A 272 -21.36 5.62 15.56
CA GLU A 272 -21.35 6.65 16.60
C GLU A 272 -20.97 7.99 15.94
N PHE A 273 -21.92 8.92 15.87
CA PHE A 273 -21.71 10.31 15.45
C PHE A 273 -21.53 11.21 16.66
#